data_b1c3f359a504722ae9b4c09038e9d453
#
_entry.id   b1c3f359a504722ae9b4c09038e9d453
#
_cell.length_a   1.000
_cell.length_b   1.000
_cell.length_c   1.000
_cell.angle_alpha   90.00
_cell.angle_beta   90.00
_cell.angle_gamma   90.00
#
_symmetry.space_group_name_H-M   'P 1'
#
loop_
_entity.id
_entity.type
_entity.pdbx_description
1 polymer ?
#
loop_
_entity_poly.entity_id
_entity_poly.type
_entity_poly.pdbx_seq_one_letter_code
_entity_poly.pdbx_strand_id
1 'polypeptide(L)' 'MSDYQLEATLAVLGKEYERAKKDGKESFSLHISFFDGVDTNYHFQEFAKLYPVRIARLKPDRITFLID' A
#
# COMPACT_ATOMS: atom_id res chain seq x y z
N MET A 1 -16.55 -16.06 0.54
CA MET A 1 -15.40 -16.26 -0.34
C MET A 1 -14.24 -15.42 0.14
N SER A 2 -13.05 -16.01 0.19
CA SER A 2 -11.86 -15.24 0.55
C SER A 2 -11.36 -14.49 -0.67
N ASP A 3 -10.90 -13.26 -0.43
CA ASP A 3 -10.31 -12.43 -1.47
C ASP A 3 -8.79 -12.57 -1.38
N TYR A 4 -8.26 -13.54 -2.11
CA TYR A 4 -6.83 -13.83 -2.07
C TYR A 4 -6.00 -12.65 -2.58
N GLN A 5 -6.52 -11.91 -3.57
CA GLN A 5 -5.80 -10.74 -4.07
C GLN A 5 -5.70 -9.66 -3.02
N LEU A 6 -6.79 -9.40 -2.31
CA LEU A 6 -6.79 -8.42 -1.23
C LEU A 6 -5.84 -8.85 -0.13
N GLU A 7 -5.90 -10.10 0.29
CA GLU A 7 -5.01 -10.61 1.34
C GLU A 7 -3.54 -10.48 0.95
N ALA A 8 -3.21 -10.83 -0.29
CA ALA A 8 -1.84 -10.72 -0.78
C ALA A 8 -1.37 -9.26 -0.81
N THR A 9 -2.23 -8.37 -1.30
CA THR A 9 -1.90 -6.94 -1.35
C THR A 9 -1.68 -6.40 0.05
N LEU A 10 -2.57 -6.70 0.99
CA LEU A 10 -2.44 -6.23 2.37
C LEU A 10 -1.18 -6.76 3.03
N ALA A 11 -0.82 -8.01 2.75
CA ALA A 11 0.40 -8.60 3.32
C ALA A 11 1.65 -7.87 2.83
N VAL A 12 1.74 -7.58 1.53
CA VAL A 12 2.90 -6.88 0.98
C VAL A 12 2.95 -5.44 1.47
N LEU A 13 1.83 -4.73 1.43
CA LEU A 13 1.78 -3.35 1.90
C LEU A 13 2.10 -3.25 3.39
N GLY A 14 1.60 -4.19 4.19
CA GLY A 14 1.91 -4.25 5.61
C GLY A 14 3.38 -4.45 5.87
N LYS A 15 4.03 -5.32 5.09
CA LYS A 15 5.47 -5.55 5.19
C LYS A 15 6.25 -4.28 4.88
N GLU A 16 5.87 -3.59 3.82
CA GLU A 16 6.52 -2.34 3.44
C GLU A 16 6.32 -1.26 4.49
N TYR A 17 5.12 -1.21 5.08
CA TYR A 17 4.83 -0.28 6.17
C TYR A 17 5.75 -0.55 7.36
N GLU A 18 5.85 -1.80 7.81
CA GLU A 18 6.68 -2.17 8.96
C GLU A 18 8.15 -1.86 8.69
N ARG A 19 8.62 -2.15 7.48
CA ARG A 19 10.01 -1.86 7.12
C ARG A 19 10.28 -0.36 7.15
N ALA A 20 9.37 0.44 6.60
CA ALA A 20 9.53 1.89 6.59
C ALA A 20 9.55 2.46 8.02
N LYS A 21 8.66 1.96 8.88
CA LYS A 21 8.63 2.38 10.29
C LYS A 21 9.94 2.03 10.98
N LYS A 22 10.43 0.82 10.77
CA LYS A 22 11.68 0.35 11.37
C LYS A 22 12.86 1.22 10.92
N ASP A 23 12.85 1.64 9.66
CA ASP A 23 13.93 2.46 9.09
C ASP A 23 13.75 3.96 9.39
N GLY A 24 12.72 4.33 10.14
CA GLY A 24 12.47 5.73 10.47
C GLY A 24 11.97 6.57 9.31
N LYS A 25 11.42 5.94 8.29
CA LYS A 25 10.90 6.64 7.11
C LYS A 25 9.46 7.09 7.34
N GLU A 26 9.08 8.15 6.65
CA GLU A 26 7.74 8.72 6.75
C GLU A 26 6.84 8.29 5.59
N SER A 27 7.37 7.53 4.65
CA SER A 27 6.61 7.08 3.48
C SER A 27 7.28 5.88 2.83
N PHE A 28 6.52 5.20 2.00
CA PHE A 28 7.05 4.16 1.12
C PHE A 28 6.26 4.20 -0.18
N SER A 29 6.86 3.68 -1.25
CA SER A 29 6.19 3.68 -2.55
C SER A 29 6.42 2.37 -3.27
N LEU A 30 5.48 2.05 -4.18
CA LEU A 30 5.55 0.86 -5.01
C LEU A 30 5.23 1.24 -6.44
N HIS A 31 5.87 0.54 -7.39
CA HIS A 31 5.61 0.74 -8.79
C HIS A 31 4.19 0.31 -9.13
N ILE A 32 3.53 1.02 -10.05
CA ILE A 32 2.12 0.74 -10.37
C ILE A 32 1.93 -0.66 -10.95
N SER A 33 2.96 -1.23 -11.59
CA SER A 33 2.88 -2.58 -12.15
C SER A 33 2.61 -3.64 -11.10
N PHE A 34 2.96 -3.36 -9.85
CA PHE A 34 2.67 -4.27 -8.74
C PHE A 34 1.17 -4.47 -8.56
N PHE A 35 0.37 -3.49 -8.98
CA PHE A 35 -1.08 -3.51 -8.79
C PHE A 35 -1.84 -3.86 -10.07
N ASP A 36 -1.18 -4.44 -11.06
CA ASP A 36 -1.85 -4.84 -12.31
C ASP A 36 -2.95 -5.85 -12.01
N GLY A 37 -4.13 -5.59 -12.58
CA GLY A 37 -5.28 -6.47 -12.41
C GLY A 37 -5.94 -6.38 -11.04
N VAL A 38 -5.57 -5.39 -10.22
CA VAL A 38 -6.06 -5.21 -8.87
C VAL A 38 -6.97 -3.98 -8.82
N ASP A 39 -8.08 -4.10 -8.07
CA ASP A 39 -8.93 -2.94 -7.77
C ASP A 39 -8.23 -2.11 -6.69
N THR A 40 -7.40 -1.15 -7.13
CA THR A 40 -6.57 -0.38 -6.23
C THR A 40 -7.38 0.46 -5.25
N ASN A 41 -8.51 1.02 -5.69
CA ASN A 41 -9.35 1.81 -4.80
C ASN A 41 -9.82 0.98 -3.60
N TYR A 42 -10.32 -0.21 -3.87
CA TYR A 42 -10.80 -1.09 -2.84
C TYR A 42 -9.67 -1.55 -1.92
N HIS A 43 -8.57 -2.01 -2.52
CA HIS A 43 -7.44 -2.53 -1.74
C HIS A 43 -6.80 -1.45 -0.88
N PHE A 44 -6.66 -0.24 -1.40
CA PHE A 44 -6.05 0.86 -0.65
C PHE A 44 -6.95 1.34 0.48
N GLN A 45 -8.25 1.35 0.27
CA GLN A 45 -9.19 1.70 1.34
C GLN A 45 -9.10 0.68 2.49
N GLU A 46 -9.04 -0.59 2.16
CA GLU A 46 -8.92 -1.62 3.19
C GLU A 46 -7.59 -1.53 3.93
N PHE A 47 -6.51 -1.23 3.21
CA PHE A 47 -5.21 -1.05 3.85
C PHE A 47 -5.22 0.15 4.80
N ALA A 48 -5.83 1.25 4.38
CA ALA A 48 -5.88 2.47 5.20
C ALA A 48 -6.73 2.29 6.46
N LYS A 49 -7.63 1.32 6.48
CA LYS A 49 -8.39 0.98 7.68
C LYS A 49 -7.53 0.25 8.70
N LEU A 50 -6.51 -0.47 8.25
CA LEU A 50 -5.66 -1.28 9.11
C LEU A 50 -4.41 -0.53 9.58
N TYR A 51 -3.94 0.41 8.80
CA TYR A 51 -2.70 1.14 9.07
C TYR A 51 -2.93 2.64 8.88
N PRO A 52 -2.28 3.49 9.69
CA PRO A 52 -2.45 4.94 9.58
C PRO A 52 -1.61 5.50 8.42
N VAL A 53 -2.14 5.36 7.21
CA VAL A 53 -1.46 5.83 6.00
C VAL A 53 -2.41 6.66 5.15
N ARG A 54 -1.82 7.54 4.32
CA ARG A 54 -2.53 8.28 3.29
C ARG A 54 -1.90 7.96 1.95
N ILE A 55 -2.74 7.83 0.93
CA ILE A 55 -2.28 7.48 -0.41
C ILE A 55 -2.08 8.76 -1.22
N ALA A 56 -0.90 8.89 -1.83
CA ALA A 56 -0.56 10.04 -2.66
C ALA A 56 -0.03 9.55 -4.01
N ARG A 57 -0.45 10.21 -5.08
CA ARG A 57 0.03 9.88 -6.43
C ARG A 57 0.93 10.98 -6.92
N LEU A 58 2.14 11.00 -6.39
CA LEU A 58 3.13 12.04 -6.68
C LEU A 58 3.83 11.81 -8.02
N LYS A 59 3.88 10.57 -8.48
CA LYS A 59 4.52 10.20 -9.74
C LYS A 59 3.60 9.30 -10.56
N PRO A 60 3.65 9.37 -11.89
CA PRO A 60 2.74 8.60 -12.74
C PRO A 60 2.99 7.09 -12.70
N ASP A 61 4.20 6.67 -12.32
CA ASP A 61 4.58 5.25 -12.32
C ASP A 61 4.67 4.65 -10.92
N ARG A 62 4.39 5.43 -9.88
CA ARG A 62 4.50 4.96 -8.50
C ARG A 62 3.35 5.47 -7.66
N ILE A 63 2.97 4.66 -6.69
CA ILE A 63 1.99 5.05 -5.68
C ILE A 63 2.73 5.17 -4.35
N THR A 64 2.59 6.32 -3.71
CA THR A 64 3.27 6.62 -2.45
C THR A 64 2.27 6.55 -1.31
N PHE A 65 2.69 5.90 -0.22
CA PHE A 65 1.91 5.79 0.99
C PHE A 65 2.60 6.62 2.07
N LEU A 66 1.91 7.66 2.53
CA LEU A 66 2.43 8.55 3.57
C LEU A 66 2.03 8.00 4.93
N ILE A 67 3.01 7.82 5.80
CA ILE A 67 2.77 7.28 7.14
C ILE A 67 2.43 8.43 8.08
N ASP A 68 1.29 8.32 8.73
CA ASP A 68 0.87 9.31 9.73
C ASP A 68 1.53 9.08 11.09
#